data_57ad47d120d16418f923f03a7d811c09
#
_entry.id   57ad47d120d16418f923f03a7d811c09
#
_cell.length_a   1.000
_cell.length_b   1.000
_cell.length_c   1.000
_cell.angle_alpha   90.00
_cell.angle_beta   90.00
_cell.angle_gamma   90.00
#
_symmetry.space_group_name_H-M   'P 1'
#
loop_
_entity.id
_entity.type
_entity.pdbx_description
1 polymer ?
#
loop_
_entity_poly.entity_id
_entity_poly.type
_entity_poly.pdbx_seq_one_letter_code
_entity_poly.pdbx_strand_id
1 'polypeptide(L)'
;MWTGKTPYAATWIIVFLIGIFLSVEGFAKENQAIAIQKIPTQKYGAKPLSVKAASTSKLPVSLFVNGPAVIKGGVLTIKGAGTVRIFAIQAGNERFKPAQPVVESFLVEKAELTIKAEDKTMDEGGKEPEFTLVYKGFVNGDTEKNLESPAKAKIVETGKGFRKKKQIVPSGAKSANYNFKYVTGDLKVARNKKGLFGRK
;
A
#
# COMPACT_ATOMS: atom_id res chain seq x y z
N MET A 1 -30.70 -87.89 68.06
CA MET A 1 -30.54 -86.79 68.98
C MET A 1 -29.23 -86.08 68.75
N TRP A 2 -29.23 -84.88 68.57
CA TRP A 2 -28.19 -83.93 68.37
C TRP A 2 -27.85 -83.58 66.93
N THR A 3 -28.45 -82.53 66.51
CA THR A 3 -28.29 -81.84 65.25
C THR A 3 -27.16 -80.80 65.36
N GLY A 4 -26.06 -81.01 64.66
CA GLY A 4 -24.98 -80.02 64.57
C GLY A 4 -25.08 -79.26 63.26
N LYS A 5 -25.49 -77.99 63.35
CA LYS A 5 -25.41 -77.05 62.23
C LYS A 5 -24.02 -76.41 62.16
N THR A 6 -23.35 -76.59 61.05
CA THR A 6 -22.11 -75.83 60.73
C THR A 6 -22.43 -74.42 60.28
N PRO A 7 -21.71 -73.40 60.77
CA PRO A 7 -21.89 -72.01 60.30
C PRO A 7 -21.13 -71.80 59.01
N TYR A 8 -21.79 -71.26 58.06
CA TYR A 8 -21.19 -70.74 56.81
C TYR A 8 -20.24 -69.61 57.11
N ALA A 9 -18.96 -69.77 56.78
CA ALA A 9 -17.99 -68.68 56.77
C ALA A 9 -18.26 -67.80 55.58
N ALA A 10 -18.73 -66.54 55.84
CA ALA A 10 -18.87 -65.54 54.84
C ALA A 10 -17.51 -65.00 54.47
N THR A 11 -17.01 -65.38 53.31
CA THR A 11 -15.77 -64.83 52.74
C THR A 11 -16.08 -63.47 52.17
N TRP A 12 -15.64 -62.42 52.83
CA TRP A 12 -15.70 -61.06 52.34
C TRP A 12 -14.61 -60.86 51.26
N ILE A 13 -15.02 -60.86 49.98
CA ILE A 13 -14.15 -60.46 48.88
C ILE A 13 -14.06 -58.93 48.90
N ILE A 14 -12.97 -58.40 49.42
CA ILE A 14 -12.64 -56.95 49.29
C ILE A 14 -12.11 -56.75 47.87
N VAL A 15 -12.95 -56.24 46.98
CA VAL A 15 -12.53 -55.79 45.66
C VAL A 15 -11.83 -54.41 45.84
N PHE A 16 -10.50 -54.43 45.81
CA PHE A 16 -9.71 -53.21 45.69
C PHE A 16 -9.89 -52.68 44.28
N LEU A 17 -10.81 -51.71 44.11
CA LEU A 17 -10.85 -50.85 42.93
C LEU A 17 -9.63 -49.93 42.99
N ILE A 18 -8.52 -50.31 42.36
CA ILE A 18 -7.42 -49.43 42.05
C ILE A 18 -7.93 -48.48 40.98
N GLY A 19 -8.49 -47.32 41.41
CA GLY A 19 -8.76 -46.20 40.52
C GLY A 19 -7.44 -45.64 40.01
N ILE A 20 -7.07 -46.02 38.79
CA ILE A 20 -6.00 -45.34 38.08
C ILE A 20 -6.51 -43.93 37.78
N PHE A 21 -6.22 -43.00 38.68
CA PHE A 21 -6.31 -41.57 38.37
C PHE A 21 -5.21 -41.29 37.35
N LEU A 22 -5.55 -41.39 36.06
CA LEU A 22 -4.78 -40.73 35.01
C LEU A 22 -4.95 -39.25 35.22
N SER A 23 -4.07 -38.66 36.04
CA SER A 23 -3.89 -37.22 36.07
C SER A 23 -3.40 -36.80 34.66
N VAL A 24 -4.33 -36.33 33.85
CA VAL A 24 -3.98 -35.60 32.63
C VAL A 24 -3.31 -34.32 33.12
N GLU A 25 -2.00 -34.39 33.31
CA GLU A 25 -1.21 -33.17 33.50
C GLU A 25 -1.34 -32.36 32.24
N GLY A 26 -2.23 -31.36 32.27
CA GLY A 26 -2.34 -30.38 31.24
C GLY A 26 -1.03 -29.60 31.19
N PHE A 27 -0.14 -29.99 30.27
CA PHE A 27 1.11 -29.22 30.05
C PHE A 27 0.77 -27.75 29.80
N ALA A 28 1.30 -26.89 30.65
CA ALA A 28 1.13 -25.45 30.45
C ALA A 28 1.70 -25.08 29.07
N LYS A 29 0.88 -24.42 28.25
CA LYS A 29 1.31 -24.01 26.89
C LYS A 29 2.54 -23.11 26.95
N GLU A 30 3.49 -23.37 26.07
CA GLU A 30 4.73 -22.58 25.92
C GLU A 30 4.46 -21.21 25.33
N ASN A 31 5.23 -20.22 25.73
CA ASN A 31 5.19 -18.89 25.14
C ASN A 31 5.91 -18.90 23.78
N GLN A 32 5.47 -18.04 22.88
CA GLN A 32 6.11 -17.82 21.58
C GLN A 32 6.12 -16.35 21.21
N ALA A 33 6.97 -15.98 20.28
CA ALA A 33 7.11 -14.63 19.76
C ALA A 33 7.11 -14.64 18.23
N ILE A 34 6.70 -13.52 17.62
CA ILE A 34 6.75 -13.29 16.17
C ILE A 34 7.88 -12.31 15.88
N ALA A 35 8.65 -12.61 14.84
CA ALA A 35 9.56 -11.67 14.19
C ALA A 35 9.04 -11.37 12.79
N ILE A 36 9.01 -10.09 12.43
CA ILE A 36 8.70 -9.62 11.07
C ILE A 36 9.88 -8.80 10.54
N GLN A 37 10.18 -8.98 9.25
CA GLN A 37 11.23 -8.22 8.58
C GLN A 37 10.82 -6.74 8.49
N LYS A 38 11.73 -5.82 8.86
CA LYS A 38 11.55 -4.39 8.63
C LYS A 38 11.47 -4.08 7.13
N ILE A 39 10.51 -3.24 6.78
CA ILE A 39 10.30 -2.78 5.40
C ILE A 39 10.69 -1.30 5.35
N PRO A 40 11.70 -0.95 4.53
CA PRO A 40 12.08 0.45 4.36
C PRO A 40 10.97 1.21 3.65
N THR A 41 11.04 2.54 3.70
CA THR A 41 10.21 3.43 2.89
C THR A 41 10.21 2.99 1.44
N GLN A 42 9.01 2.92 0.86
CA GLN A 42 8.77 2.56 -0.52
C GLN A 42 8.31 3.77 -1.31
N LYS A 43 8.24 3.65 -2.64
CA LYS A 43 7.66 4.66 -3.51
C LYS A 43 6.46 4.08 -4.25
N TYR A 44 5.43 4.86 -4.50
CA TYR A 44 4.32 4.43 -5.34
C TYR A 44 4.82 3.99 -6.71
N GLY A 45 4.40 2.80 -7.15
CA GLY A 45 4.94 2.13 -8.34
C GLY A 45 6.09 1.15 -8.07
N ALA A 46 6.51 0.98 -6.81
CA ALA A 46 7.48 -0.07 -6.46
C ALA A 46 6.92 -1.46 -6.78
N LYS A 47 7.82 -2.37 -7.18
CA LYS A 47 7.47 -3.76 -7.47
C LYS A 47 6.92 -4.46 -6.21
N PRO A 48 6.05 -5.47 -6.35
CA PRO A 48 5.63 -6.30 -5.24
C PRO A 48 6.81 -6.89 -4.48
N LEU A 49 6.71 -6.94 -3.14
CA LEU A 49 7.77 -7.43 -2.28
C LEU A 49 7.28 -8.57 -1.38
N SER A 50 8.13 -9.56 -1.13
CA SER A 50 7.85 -10.64 -0.20
C SER A 50 8.05 -10.16 1.24
N VAL A 51 7.03 -10.36 2.09
CA VAL A 51 7.09 -10.05 3.51
C VAL A 51 7.44 -11.31 4.27
N LYS A 52 8.58 -11.29 4.97
CA LYS A 52 9.04 -12.42 5.79
C LYS A 52 8.61 -12.21 7.24
N ALA A 53 7.87 -13.17 7.77
CA ALA A 53 7.53 -13.25 9.19
C ALA A 53 7.69 -14.70 9.68
N ALA A 54 8.15 -14.87 10.90
CA ALA A 54 8.36 -16.17 11.50
C ALA A 54 7.99 -16.14 12.98
N SER A 55 7.50 -17.27 13.52
CA SER A 55 7.31 -17.47 14.94
C SER A 55 8.43 -18.34 15.52
N THR A 56 8.76 -18.15 16.79
CA THR A 56 9.72 -19.01 17.51
C THR A 56 9.26 -20.46 17.59
N SER A 57 7.96 -20.69 17.56
CA SER A 57 7.34 -22.02 17.52
C SER A 57 7.41 -22.70 16.14
N LYS A 58 7.86 -22.01 15.09
CA LYS A 58 7.80 -22.44 13.68
C LYS A 58 6.38 -22.62 13.12
N LEU A 59 5.35 -22.26 13.87
CA LEU A 59 3.97 -22.25 13.38
C LEU A 59 3.77 -21.14 12.35
N PRO A 60 2.89 -21.31 11.34
CA PRO A 60 2.66 -20.31 10.30
C PRO A 60 2.10 -19.03 10.88
N VAL A 61 2.65 -17.89 10.42
CA VAL A 61 2.22 -16.55 10.82
C VAL A 61 1.24 -16.02 9.78
N SER A 62 0.08 -15.54 10.24
CA SER A 62 -0.91 -14.86 9.39
C SER A 62 -0.57 -13.38 9.28
N LEU A 63 -0.62 -12.85 8.05
CA LEU A 63 -0.33 -11.45 7.75
C LEU A 63 -1.58 -10.74 7.24
N PHE A 64 -1.86 -9.57 7.81
CA PHE A 64 -2.91 -8.66 7.39
C PHE A 64 -2.32 -7.28 7.12
N VAL A 65 -2.93 -6.51 6.25
CA VAL A 65 -2.46 -5.17 5.92
C VAL A 65 -3.58 -4.15 6.06
N ASN A 66 -3.22 -2.97 6.58
CA ASN A 66 -4.05 -1.77 6.60
C ASN A 66 -3.28 -0.64 5.91
N GLY A 67 -3.98 0.16 5.11
CA GLY A 67 -3.41 1.23 4.29
C GLY A 67 -3.44 0.91 2.79
N PRO A 68 -2.79 1.72 1.96
CA PRO A 68 -2.88 1.63 0.51
C PRO A 68 -2.03 0.48 -0.08
N ALA A 69 -2.24 -0.74 0.39
CA ALA A 69 -1.58 -1.95 -0.08
C ALA A 69 -2.47 -3.18 0.10
N VAL A 70 -2.14 -4.27 -0.58
CA VAL A 70 -2.75 -5.60 -0.39
C VAL A 70 -1.67 -6.64 -0.20
N ILE A 71 -1.94 -7.66 0.63
CA ILE A 71 -1.06 -8.79 0.83
C ILE A 71 -1.77 -10.09 0.45
N LYS A 72 -1.11 -10.91 -0.37
CA LYS A 72 -1.61 -12.24 -0.77
C LYS A 72 -0.43 -13.21 -0.81
N GLY A 73 -0.57 -14.37 -0.11
CA GLY A 73 0.48 -15.37 -0.06
C GLY A 73 1.85 -14.82 0.41
N GLY A 74 1.85 -13.87 1.35
CA GLY A 74 3.08 -13.22 1.82
C GLY A 74 3.68 -12.19 0.85
N VAL A 75 3.05 -11.93 -0.30
CA VAL A 75 3.49 -10.90 -1.26
C VAL A 75 2.66 -9.63 -1.07
N LEU A 76 3.34 -8.54 -0.74
CA LEU A 76 2.76 -7.21 -0.58
C LEU A 76 2.81 -6.44 -1.90
N THR A 77 1.69 -5.90 -2.33
CA THR A 77 1.55 -5.05 -3.52
C THR A 77 1.03 -3.68 -3.10
N ILE A 78 1.78 -2.64 -3.41
CA ILE A 78 1.44 -1.24 -3.13
C ILE A 78 0.36 -0.78 -4.12
N LYS A 79 -0.70 -0.15 -3.62
CA LYS A 79 -1.84 0.36 -4.38
C LYS A 79 -1.96 1.89 -4.36
N GLY A 80 -1.23 2.56 -3.45
CA GLY A 80 -1.24 4.00 -3.33
C GLY A 80 -0.12 4.50 -2.42
N ALA A 81 0.07 5.81 -2.38
CA ALA A 81 0.96 6.48 -1.43
C ALA A 81 0.28 6.63 -0.05
N GLY A 82 1.06 6.63 1.02
CA GLY A 82 0.59 6.75 2.39
C GLY A 82 1.21 5.73 3.34
N THR A 83 0.75 5.70 4.57
CA THR A 83 1.26 4.77 5.59
C THR A 83 0.62 3.39 5.42
N VAL A 84 1.46 2.37 5.38
CA VAL A 84 1.06 0.96 5.36
C VAL A 84 1.43 0.33 6.70
N ARG A 85 0.49 -0.43 7.31
CA ARG A 85 0.71 -1.21 8.52
C ARG A 85 0.45 -2.69 8.24
N ILE A 86 1.39 -3.54 8.58
CA ILE A 86 1.28 -4.99 8.46
C ILE A 86 1.17 -5.57 9.86
N PHE A 87 0.13 -6.35 10.09
CA PHE A 87 -0.13 -7.06 11.34
C PHE A 87 0.25 -8.52 11.16
N ALA A 88 1.15 -9.01 11.99
CA ALA A 88 1.56 -10.40 12.03
C ALA A 88 0.93 -11.05 13.28
N ILE A 89 0.15 -12.10 13.08
CA ILE A 89 -0.63 -12.77 14.12
C ILE A 89 -0.34 -14.28 14.07
N GLN A 90 -0.26 -14.90 15.24
CA GLN A 90 -0.13 -16.34 15.38
C GLN A 90 -0.98 -16.82 16.56
N ALA A 91 -1.99 -17.67 16.28
CA ALA A 91 -3.02 -18.07 17.24
C ALA A 91 -2.58 -19.13 18.26
N GLY A 92 -1.37 -19.71 18.11
CA GLY A 92 -0.94 -20.84 18.92
C GLY A 92 -1.56 -22.17 18.46
N ASN A 93 -1.36 -23.18 19.27
CA ASN A 93 -1.94 -24.51 19.13
C ASN A 93 -2.07 -25.17 20.50
N GLU A 94 -2.16 -26.49 20.57
CA GLU A 94 -2.22 -27.21 21.83
C GLU A 94 -0.96 -27.05 22.69
N ARG A 95 0.22 -26.89 22.05
CA ARG A 95 1.52 -26.75 22.73
C ARG A 95 1.89 -25.29 23.01
N PHE A 96 1.55 -24.36 22.12
CA PHE A 96 1.96 -22.96 22.21
C PHE A 96 0.77 -22.04 22.46
N LYS A 97 0.95 -21.02 23.33
CA LYS A 97 0.00 -19.92 23.51
C LYS A 97 -0.04 -19.05 22.25
N PRO A 98 -1.12 -18.25 22.04
CA PRO A 98 -1.10 -17.19 21.02
C PRO A 98 0.11 -16.26 21.22
N ALA A 99 0.78 -15.89 20.14
CA ALA A 99 1.84 -14.91 20.20
C ALA A 99 1.25 -13.48 20.36
N GLN A 100 2.00 -12.59 20.99
CA GLN A 100 1.67 -11.17 20.95
C GLN A 100 1.74 -10.70 19.49
N PRO A 101 0.69 -10.02 18.97
CA PRO A 101 0.70 -9.46 17.62
C PRO A 101 1.85 -8.48 17.42
N VAL A 102 2.50 -8.52 16.27
CA VAL A 102 3.55 -7.59 15.89
C VAL A 102 3.08 -6.74 14.72
N VAL A 103 3.34 -5.44 14.79
CA VAL A 103 2.98 -4.48 13.75
C VAL A 103 4.25 -3.89 13.14
N GLU A 104 4.40 -4.02 11.84
CA GLU A 104 5.42 -3.32 11.04
C GLU A 104 4.73 -2.19 10.28
N SER A 105 5.31 -1.00 10.32
CA SER A 105 4.75 0.20 9.67
C SER A 105 5.82 0.87 8.82
N PHE A 106 5.47 1.22 7.59
CA PHE A 106 6.34 1.94 6.67
C PHE A 106 5.56 2.95 5.84
N LEU A 107 6.28 3.94 5.29
CA LEU A 107 5.73 4.96 4.42
C LEU A 107 5.88 4.54 2.96
N VAL A 108 4.83 4.79 2.17
CA VAL A 108 4.89 4.81 0.71
C VAL A 108 4.84 6.26 0.26
N GLU A 109 5.96 6.74 -0.27
CA GLU A 109 6.08 8.07 -0.84
C GLU A 109 5.34 8.18 -2.18
N LYS A 110 4.91 9.40 -2.52
CA LYS A 110 4.33 9.70 -3.83
C LYS A 110 5.36 9.53 -4.95
N ALA A 111 4.91 9.07 -6.12
CA ALA A 111 5.71 9.07 -7.33
C ALA A 111 5.81 10.48 -7.92
N GLU A 112 6.84 10.77 -8.71
CA GLU A 112 6.95 12.04 -9.43
C GLU A 112 6.30 11.94 -10.80
N LEU A 113 5.46 12.93 -11.13
CA LEU A 113 4.81 13.06 -12.42
C LEU A 113 5.16 14.41 -13.03
N THR A 114 5.88 14.39 -14.13
CA THR A 114 6.19 15.61 -14.89
C THR A 114 5.06 15.88 -15.88
N ILE A 115 4.53 17.11 -15.86
CA ILE A 115 3.49 17.60 -16.77
C ILE A 115 4.09 18.73 -17.57
N LYS A 116 4.31 18.49 -18.86
CA LYS A 116 4.91 19.47 -19.79
C LYS A 116 3.85 20.01 -20.75
N ALA A 117 3.76 21.33 -20.88
CA ALA A 117 3.03 21.94 -21.99
C ALA A 117 3.87 21.89 -23.26
N GLU A 118 3.24 21.55 -24.37
CA GLU A 118 3.88 21.63 -25.68
C GLU A 118 3.97 23.08 -26.17
N ASP A 119 5.02 23.38 -26.94
CA ASP A 119 5.15 24.65 -27.61
C ASP A 119 4.07 24.82 -28.69
N LYS A 120 3.52 26.03 -28.81
CA LYS A 120 2.50 26.36 -29.81
C LYS A 120 2.85 27.64 -30.53
N THR A 121 2.24 27.84 -31.67
CA THR A 121 2.31 29.10 -32.46
C THR A 121 0.90 29.61 -32.70
N MET A 122 0.71 30.93 -32.60
CA MET A 122 -0.54 31.60 -32.95
C MET A 122 -0.25 32.84 -33.77
N ASP A 123 -1.19 33.30 -34.58
CA ASP A 123 -1.09 34.54 -35.26
C ASP A 123 -1.37 35.72 -34.33
N GLU A 124 -0.77 36.86 -34.57
CA GLU A 124 -1.06 38.10 -33.83
C GLU A 124 -2.52 38.48 -34.00
N GLY A 125 -3.25 38.64 -32.86
CA GLY A 125 -4.70 38.88 -32.86
C GLY A 125 -5.57 37.65 -33.25
N GLY A 126 -4.94 36.48 -33.47
CA GLY A 126 -5.63 35.25 -33.80
C GLY A 126 -6.27 34.56 -32.57
N LYS A 127 -7.01 33.48 -32.85
CA LYS A 127 -7.61 32.64 -31.79
C LYS A 127 -6.53 31.90 -31.02
N GLU A 128 -6.72 31.79 -29.71
CA GLU A 128 -5.88 30.98 -28.83
C GLU A 128 -5.88 29.51 -29.26
N PRO A 129 -4.69 28.88 -29.42
CA PRO A 129 -4.61 27.49 -29.81
C PRO A 129 -5.04 26.55 -28.66
N GLU A 130 -5.47 25.38 -29.01
CA GLU A 130 -5.70 24.32 -28.02
C GLU A 130 -4.36 23.85 -27.45
N PHE A 131 -4.26 23.83 -26.09
CA PHE A 131 -3.04 23.43 -25.42
C PHE A 131 -3.00 21.93 -25.21
N THR A 132 -1.86 21.35 -25.55
CA THR A 132 -1.57 19.93 -25.33
C THR A 132 -0.62 19.79 -24.15
N LEU A 133 -0.96 18.89 -23.22
CA LEU A 133 -0.13 18.53 -22.07
C LEU A 133 0.39 17.11 -22.21
N VAL A 134 1.70 16.93 -22.00
CA VAL A 134 2.36 15.64 -22.03
C VAL A 134 2.71 15.24 -20.61
N TYR A 135 2.27 14.04 -20.19
CA TYR A 135 2.52 13.47 -18.88
C TYR A 135 3.62 12.42 -18.96
N LYS A 136 4.65 12.54 -18.10
CA LYS A 136 5.76 11.58 -18.01
C LYS A 136 6.01 11.18 -16.56
N GLY A 137 5.94 9.88 -16.27
CA GLY A 137 6.19 9.33 -14.95
C GLY A 137 5.00 8.62 -14.32
N PHE A 138 3.94 8.35 -15.06
CA PHE A 138 2.89 7.44 -14.59
C PHE A 138 3.46 6.05 -14.32
N VAL A 139 3.01 5.43 -13.24
CA VAL A 139 3.38 4.08 -12.80
C VAL A 139 2.13 3.21 -12.64
N ASN A 140 2.28 1.91 -12.46
CA ASN A 140 1.18 0.94 -12.26
C ASN A 140 0.13 0.91 -13.38
N GLY A 141 0.43 1.45 -14.57
CA GLY A 141 -0.54 1.59 -15.66
C GLY A 141 -1.49 2.77 -15.51
N ASP A 142 -1.21 3.69 -14.60
CA ASP A 142 -1.99 4.91 -14.44
C ASP A 142 -1.90 5.81 -15.68
N THR A 143 -2.92 6.62 -15.84
CA THR A 143 -3.08 7.63 -16.88
C THR A 143 -3.63 8.93 -16.28
N GLU A 144 -3.81 9.95 -17.08
CA GLU A 144 -4.46 11.20 -16.69
C GLU A 144 -5.84 10.99 -16.03
N LYS A 145 -6.56 9.94 -16.45
CA LYS A 145 -7.89 9.59 -15.90
C LYS A 145 -7.85 9.12 -14.44
N ASN A 146 -6.68 8.72 -13.94
CA ASN A 146 -6.47 8.29 -12.56
C ASN A 146 -6.13 9.45 -11.62
N LEU A 147 -5.97 10.67 -12.16
CA LEU A 147 -5.78 11.87 -11.34
C LEU A 147 -7.14 12.33 -10.77
N GLU A 148 -7.13 12.82 -9.53
CA GLU A 148 -8.31 13.46 -8.91
C GLU A 148 -8.75 14.70 -9.68
N SER A 149 -7.76 15.43 -10.25
CA SER A 149 -7.96 16.52 -11.18
C SER A 149 -6.82 16.54 -12.18
N PRO A 150 -7.10 16.54 -13.51
CA PRO A 150 -6.08 16.70 -14.51
C PRO A 150 -5.52 18.14 -14.50
N ALA A 151 -4.32 18.32 -15.04
CA ALA A 151 -3.75 19.65 -15.21
C ALA A 151 -4.53 20.44 -16.27
N LYS A 152 -4.55 21.77 -16.06
CA LYS A 152 -5.01 22.74 -17.06
C LYS A 152 -3.83 23.64 -17.44
N ALA A 153 -3.84 24.16 -18.65
CA ALA A 153 -2.85 25.11 -19.11
C ALA A 153 -3.47 26.50 -19.31
N LYS A 154 -2.66 27.53 -19.12
CA LYS A 154 -3.01 28.92 -19.40
C LYS A 154 -1.82 29.67 -19.96
N ILE A 155 -2.08 30.74 -20.72
CA ILE A 155 -1.04 31.65 -21.17
C ILE A 155 -0.65 32.56 -20.01
N VAL A 156 0.66 32.76 -19.84
CA VAL A 156 1.25 33.74 -18.91
C VAL A 156 2.27 34.54 -19.67
N GLU A 157 2.18 35.87 -19.57
CA GLU A 157 3.20 36.78 -20.11
C GLU A 157 4.31 36.95 -19.07
N THR A 158 5.55 36.72 -19.49
CA THR A 158 6.75 36.88 -18.68
C THR A 158 7.70 37.89 -19.32
N GLY A 159 8.54 38.54 -18.53
CA GLY A 159 9.48 39.59 -19.00
C GLY A 159 8.91 41.00 -18.90
N LYS A 160 9.75 42.00 -19.20
CA LYS A 160 9.43 43.44 -19.17
C LYS A 160 9.74 44.11 -20.52
N GLY A 161 8.96 45.13 -20.89
CA GLY A 161 9.17 45.93 -22.09
C GLY A 161 9.13 45.07 -23.37
N PHE A 162 10.12 45.27 -24.25
CA PHE A 162 10.23 44.57 -25.54
C PHE A 162 10.64 43.11 -25.45
N ARG A 163 10.96 42.58 -24.23
CA ARG A 163 11.34 41.20 -24.00
C ARG A 163 10.19 40.36 -23.41
N LYS A 164 8.95 40.77 -23.62
CA LYS A 164 7.80 39.99 -23.22
C LYS A 164 7.74 38.67 -24.01
N LYS A 165 7.63 37.57 -23.28
CA LYS A 165 7.40 36.22 -23.84
C LYS A 165 6.08 35.71 -23.34
N LYS A 166 5.35 35.01 -24.19
CA LYS A 166 4.16 34.26 -23.81
C LYS A 166 4.54 32.81 -23.57
N GLN A 167 4.14 32.27 -22.44
CA GLN A 167 4.38 30.88 -22.07
C GLN A 167 3.07 30.15 -21.76
N ILE A 168 3.01 28.89 -22.10
CA ILE A 168 1.91 27.99 -21.75
C ILE A 168 2.29 27.34 -20.43
N VAL A 169 1.57 27.66 -19.36
CA VAL A 169 1.89 27.22 -17.99
C VAL A 169 0.87 26.18 -17.54
N PRO A 170 1.28 24.90 -17.36
CA PRO A 170 0.43 23.88 -16.79
C PRO A 170 0.30 24.04 -15.29
N SER A 171 -0.87 23.71 -14.72
CA SER A 171 -1.14 23.80 -13.28
C SER A 171 -2.40 23.03 -12.89
N GLY A 172 -2.63 22.88 -11.58
CA GLY A 172 -3.93 22.45 -11.04
C GLY A 172 -4.17 20.94 -11.01
N ALA A 173 -3.20 20.11 -11.37
CA ALA A 173 -3.32 18.66 -11.18
C ALA A 173 -3.39 18.31 -9.69
N LYS A 174 -4.21 17.28 -9.35
CA LYS A 174 -4.34 16.74 -8.00
C LYS A 174 -4.26 15.22 -8.00
N SER A 175 -3.56 14.66 -7.04
CA SER A 175 -3.49 13.22 -6.81
C SER A 175 -2.99 12.89 -5.40
N ALA A 176 -3.55 11.85 -4.81
CA ALA A 176 -3.00 11.26 -3.60
C ALA A 176 -1.64 10.58 -3.85
N ASN A 177 -1.39 10.09 -5.08
CA ASN A 177 -0.27 9.21 -5.41
C ASN A 177 0.91 9.88 -6.09
N TYR A 178 0.76 11.12 -6.58
CA TYR A 178 1.79 11.82 -7.36
C TYR A 178 2.15 13.18 -6.77
N ASN A 179 3.44 13.51 -6.85
CA ASN A 179 3.97 14.86 -6.76
C ASN A 179 4.18 15.40 -8.18
N PHE A 180 3.79 16.64 -8.43
CA PHE A 180 3.80 17.20 -9.78
C PHE A 180 4.99 18.12 -10.02
N LYS A 181 5.67 17.90 -11.14
CA LYS A 181 6.66 18.82 -11.72
C LYS A 181 6.08 19.40 -12.99
N TYR A 182 5.82 20.71 -12.99
CA TYR A 182 5.30 21.41 -14.16
C TYR A 182 6.44 21.97 -15.01
N VAL A 183 6.33 21.81 -16.34
CA VAL A 183 7.26 22.36 -17.33
C VAL A 183 6.45 23.16 -18.32
N THR A 184 6.82 24.43 -18.47
CA THR A 184 6.16 25.37 -19.39
C THR A 184 6.52 25.08 -20.83
N GLY A 185 5.59 25.38 -21.74
CA GLY A 185 5.85 25.47 -23.19
C GLY A 185 5.94 26.93 -23.63
N ASP A 186 6.59 27.19 -24.74
CA ASP A 186 6.65 28.50 -25.36
C ASP A 186 5.45 28.74 -26.29
N LEU A 187 4.86 29.93 -26.26
CA LEU A 187 3.85 30.36 -27.23
C LEU A 187 4.44 31.43 -28.15
N LYS A 188 4.77 31.04 -29.38
CA LYS A 188 5.27 31.98 -30.40
C LYS A 188 4.10 32.70 -31.06
N VAL A 189 4.15 34.03 -31.10
CA VAL A 189 3.18 34.86 -31.81
C VAL A 189 3.78 35.27 -33.16
N ALA A 190 3.24 34.74 -34.24
CA ALA A 190 3.64 35.10 -35.61
C ALA A 190 2.99 36.41 -36.01
N ARG A 191 3.79 37.37 -36.46
CA ARG A 191 3.27 38.65 -36.98
C ARG A 191 2.63 38.41 -38.34
N ASN A 192 1.40 38.85 -38.51
CA ASN A 192 0.71 38.75 -39.77
C ASN A 192 1.29 39.78 -40.79
N LYS A 193 2.08 39.31 -41.77
CA LYS A 193 2.70 40.12 -42.80
C LYS A 193 1.69 40.67 -43.86
N LYS A 194 0.39 40.34 -43.75
CA LYS A 194 -0.62 40.69 -44.77
C LYS A 194 -1.01 42.16 -44.81
N GLY A 195 -0.48 43.07 -43.94
CA GLY A 195 -0.85 44.48 -43.89
C GLY A 195 0.11 45.44 -44.60
N LEU A 196 1.25 44.96 -45.18
CA LEU A 196 2.27 45.92 -45.69
C LEU A 196 2.22 46.21 -47.20
N PHE A 197 1.31 45.55 -47.96
CA PHE A 197 1.21 45.77 -49.43
C PHE A 197 -0.19 46.14 -49.88
N GLY A 198 -0.94 46.90 -49.14
CA GLY A 198 -2.29 47.35 -49.46
C GLY A 198 -2.47 48.86 -49.45
N ARG A 199 -1.55 49.63 -50.05
CA ARG A 199 -1.82 51.02 -50.44
C ARG A 199 -1.27 51.18 -51.86
N LYS A 200 -2.13 51.08 -52.84
CA LYS A 200 -2.05 51.76 -54.11
C LYS A 200 -3.12 52.87 -54.09
#